data_6a68c485f16f9860d456ad55c529b086
#
_entry.id   6a68c485f16f9860d456ad55c529b086
#
_cell.length_a   1.000
_cell.length_b   1.000
_cell.length_c   1.000
_cell.angle_alpha   90.00
_cell.angle_beta   90.00
_cell.angle_gamma   90.00
#
_symmetry.space_group_name_H-M   'P 1'
#
loop_
_entity.id
_entity.type
_entity.pdbx_description
1 polymer ?
#
loop_
_entity_poly.entity_id
_entity_poly.type
_entity_poly.pdbx_seq_one_letter_code
_entity_poly.pdbx_strand_id
1 'polypeptide(L)'
;MEQNKEQYNVRSLASTNEPEAYDVIFLNDDFTTMDFVVEVLKKVFFHNGTVATTIMLTIHKKGSCVVGTYSLDIAQSKQQKAIDMARKAGYLLRIKIQ
;
A
#
# COMPACT_ATOMS: atom_id res chain seq x y z
N MET A 1 -1.94 -30.24 -9.19
CA MET A 1 -2.05 -29.54 -9.53
C MET A 1 -1.89 -29.29 -8.94
N GLU A 2 -2.22 -29.08 -9.29
CA GLU A 2 -2.23 -28.58 -9.68
C GLU A 2 -2.07 -28.08 -9.24
N GLN A 3 -2.06 -28.43 -9.16
CA GLN A 3 -2.15 -27.89 -9.54
C GLN A 3 -2.00 -27.37 -9.20
N ASN A 4 -1.79 -27.85 -9.09
CA ASN A 4 -1.79 -27.27 -9.44
C ASN A 4 -1.58 -26.98 -9.24
N LYS A 5 -1.58 -26.56 -9.49
CA LYS A 5 -1.46 -26.09 -10.00
C LYS A 5 -1.34 -25.69 -10.10
N GLU A 6 -1.35 -26.05 -10.18
CA GLU A 6 -1.32 -25.53 -10.85
C GLU A 6 -1.15 -25.01 -10.81
N GLN A 7 -0.91 -25.19 -10.70
CA GLN A 7 -0.94 -24.55 -11.10
C GLN A 7 -0.66 -24.12 -11.33
N TYR A 8 -0.37 -24.27 -11.40
CA TYR A 8 -0.22 -23.67 -12.01
C TYR A 8 0.00 -23.29 -12.30
N ASN A 9 0.52 -23.64 -12.64
CA ASN A 9 0.52 -22.98 -13.28
C ASN A 9 0.50 -22.78 -13.85
N VAL A 10 0.54 -23.11 -14.15
CA VAL A 10 0.38 -22.63 -14.92
C VAL A 10 0.56 -22.12 -15.18
N ARG A 11 0.95 -21.89 -15.12
CA ARG A 11 1.05 -21.15 -15.42
C ARG A 11 1.44 -20.96 -15.89
N SER A 12 1.74 -21.31 -16.05
CA SER A 12 1.95 -20.91 -16.60
C SER A 12 2.10 -20.97 -17.10
N LEU A 13 2.17 -21.54 -16.93
CA LEU A 13 2.12 -21.43 -17.71
C LEU A 13 1.89 -20.91 -17.98
N ALA A 14 1.86 -21.16 -17.71
CA ALA A 14 1.56 -20.49 -18.11
C ALA A 14 1.25 -19.67 -18.25
N SER A 15 1.65 -20.00 -18.67
CA SER A 15 1.64 -18.65 -18.91
C SER A 15 0.42 -17.90 -18.43
N THR A 16 0.53 -17.20 -17.58
CA THR A 16 -0.60 -16.46 -17.06
C THR A 16 -0.60 -15.05 -17.64
N ASN A 17 -1.79 -14.50 -17.85
CA ASN A 17 -1.96 -13.13 -18.29
C ASN A 17 -2.43 -12.22 -17.15
N GLU A 18 -2.29 -12.68 -15.94
CA GLU A 18 -2.70 -11.88 -14.79
C GLU A 18 -1.74 -10.70 -14.61
N PRO A 19 -2.26 -9.50 -14.29
CA PRO A 19 -1.39 -8.36 -14.01
C PRO A 19 -0.55 -8.63 -12.77
N GLU A 20 0.66 -8.09 -12.76
CA GLU A 20 1.49 -8.16 -11.57
C GLU A 20 0.86 -7.31 -10.46
N ALA A 21 1.11 -7.72 -9.23
CA ALA A 21 0.66 -6.99 -8.07
C ALA A 21 1.85 -6.25 -7.46
N TYR A 22 1.61 -5.02 -7.04
CA TYR A 22 2.64 -4.13 -6.49
C TYR A 22 2.25 -3.68 -5.09
N ASP A 23 3.22 -3.69 -4.20
CA ASP A 23 3.02 -3.26 -2.84
C ASP A 23 3.19 -1.74 -2.74
N VAL A 24 2.24 -1.10 -2.07
CA VAL A 24 2.36 0.31 -1.69
C VAL A 24 2.87 0.34 -0.27
N ILE A 25 4.01 1.00 -0.05
CA ILE A 25 4.73 0.96 1.22
C ILE A 25 4.86 2.38 1.75
N PHE A 26 4.33 2.59 2.97
CA PHE A 26 4.53 3.85 3.69
C PHE A 26 5.81 3.78 4.49
N LEU A 27 6.57 4.85 4.43
CA LEU A 27 7.82 4.98 5.19
C LEU A 27 7.59 5.96 6.34
N ASN A 28 8.13 5.63 7.50
CA ASN A 28 8.03 6.51 8.65
C ASN A 28 8.88 7.77 8.43
N ASP A 29 8.41 8.88 8.99
CA ASP A 29 9.17 10.12 9.05
C ASP A 29 8.82 10.82 10.36
N ASP A 30 9.61 11.87 10.69
CA ASP A 30 9.50 12.53 11.98
C ASP A 30 8.45 13.64 12.02
N PHE A 31 7.82 13.96 10.90
CA PHE A 31 6.97 15.14 10.78
C PHE A 31 5.50 14.82 10.53
N THR A 32 5.22 13.77 9.76
CA THR A 32 3.83 13.37 9.48
C THR A 32 3.20 12.81 10.75
N THR A 33 2.08 13.40 11.17
CA THR A 33 1.44 12.96 12.41
C THR A 33 0.78 11.59 12.26
N MET A 34 0.68 10.86 13.36
CA MET A 34 0.01 9.56 13.38
C MET A 34 -1.45 9.67 12.96
N ASP A 35 -2.13 10.71 13.44
CA ASP A 35 -3.54 10.93 13.08
C ASP A 35 -3.71 11.14 11.60
N PHE A 36 -2.79 11.87 10.97
CA PHE A 36 -2.85 12.09 9.53
C PHE A 36 -2.65 10.80 8.75
N VAL A 37 -1.69 9.97 9.18
CA VAL A 37 -1.45 8.67 8.53
C VAL A 37 -2.71 7.81 8.58
N VAL A 38 -3.36 7.74 9.74
CA VAL A 38 -4.62 6.99 9.89
C VAL A 38 -5.68 7.53 8.92
N GLU A 39 -5.78 8.85 8.81
CA GLU A 39 -6.77 9.45 7.92
C GLU A 39 -6.53 9.08 6.45
N VAL A 40 -5.29 9.13 6.00
CA VAL A 40 -4.91 8.73 4.64
C VAL A 40 -5.25 7.27 4.39
N LEU A 41 -4.91 6.41 5.35
CA LEU A 41 -5.18 4.97 5.22
C LEU A 41 -6.67 4.69 5.11
N LYS A 42 -7.50 5.48 5.80
CA LYS A 42 -8.96 5.33 5.72
C LYS A 42 -9.52 5.89 4.41
N LYS A 43 -9.08 7.07 4.01
CA LYS A 43 -9.68 7.80 2.88
C LYS A 43 -9.18 7.33 1.52
N VAL A 44 -7.90 6.97 1.41
CA VAL A 44 -7.29 6.60 0.14
C VAL A 44 -7.24 5.08 -0.03
N PHE A 45 -6.95 4.35 1.05
CA PHE A 45 -6.77 2.91 1.01
C PHE A 45 -7.99 2.15 1.55
N PHE A 46 -8.98 2.87 2.04
CA PHE A 46 -10.27 2.34 2.49
C PHE A 46 -10.17 1.32 3.63
N HIS A 47 -9.14 1.44 4.44
CA HIS A 47 -9.04 0.63 5.66
C HIS A 47 -10.00 1.17 6.72
N ASN A 48 -10.56 0.27 7.53
CA ASN A 48 -11.35 0.72 8.67
C ASN A 48 -10.40 1.25 9.75
N GLY A 49 -10.97 1.91 10.76
CA GLY A 49 -10.16 2.60 11.77
C GLY A 49 -9.22 1.67 12.54
N THR A 50 -9.67 0.45 12.85
CA THR A 50 -8.85 -0.52 13.58
C THR A 50 -7.64 -0.94 12.76
N VAL A 51 -7.85 -1.30 11.50
CA VAL A 51 -6.77 -1.72 10.60
C VAL A 51 -5.83 -0.55 10.33
N ALA A 52 -6.38 0.64 10.06
CA ALA A 52 -5.56 1.83 9.81
C ALA A 52 -4.66 2.15 11.00
N THR A 53 -5.18 2.04 12.22
CA THR A 53 -4.39 2.27 13.44
C THR A 53 -3.29 1.23 13.59
N THR A 54 -3.58 -0.03 13.32
CA THR A 54 -2.58 -1.10 13.38
C THR A 54 -1.46 -0.86 12.37
N ILE A 55 -1.80 -0.48 11.14
CA ILE A 55 -0.81 -0.17 10.11
C ILE A 55 0.05 1.02 10.55
N MET A 56 -0.59 2.07 11.04
CA MET A 56 0.11 3.27 11.51
C MET A 56 1.12 2.94 12.61
N LEU A 57 0.72 2.11 13.57
CA LEU A 57 1.62 1.71 14.64
C LEU A 57 2.78 0.88 14.11
N THR A 58 2.53 0.03 13.12
CA THR A 58 3.58 -0.77 12.48
C THR A 58 4.60 0.13 11.78
N ILE A 59 4.12 1.16 11.06
CA ILE A 59 5.01 2.14 10.42
C ILE A 59 5.89 2.81 11.47
N HIS A 60 5.27 3.24 12.57
CA HIS A 60 5.99 3.93 13.64
C HIS A 60 7.06 3.04 14.26
N LYS A 61 6.72 1.78 14.54
CA LYS A 61 7.63 0.88 15.25
C LYS A 61 8.70 0.28 14.35
N LYS A 62 8.34 -0.07 13.10
CA LYS A 62 9.24 -0.81 12.22
C LYS A 62 9.85 0.04 11.11
N GLY A 63 9.41 1.26 10.96
CA GLY A 63 9.96 2.18 9.97
C GLY A 63 9.25 2.15 8.63
N SER A 64 8.49 1.10 8.32
CA SER A 64 7.74 0.99 7.09
C SER A 64 6.68 -0.10 7.22
N CYS A 65 5.68 -0.05 6.33
CA CYS A 65 4.65 -1.08 6.29
C CYS A 65 3.99 -1.07 4.91
N VAL A 66 3.70 -2.26 4.40
CA VAL A 66 2.86 -2.40 3.21
C VAL A 66 1.43 -2.05 3.61
N VAL A 67 0.84 -1.08 2.93
CA VAL A 67 -0.53 -0.64 3.26
C VAL A 67 -1.57 -1.23 2.32
N GLY A 68 -1.13 -1.78 1.19
CA GLY A 68 -2.01 -2.45 0.24
C GLY A 68 -1.23 -2.94 -0.95
N THR A 69 -1.85 -3.82 -1.74
CA THR A 69 -1.24 -4.44 -2.91
C THR A 69 -2.23 -4.34 -4.07
N TYR A 70 -1.78 -3.81 -5.19
CA TYR A 70 -2.65 -3.46 -6.32
C TYR A 70 -1.92 -3.64 -7.63
N SER A 71 -2.67 -3.60 -8.74
CA SER A 71 -2.03 -3.42 -10.04
C SER A 71 -1.27 -2.10 -10.06
N LEU A 72 -0.32 -1.97 -10.97
CA LEU A 72 0.56 -0.79 -11.00
C LEU A 72 -0.23 0.52 -11.14
N ASP A 73 -1.22 0.55 -12.04
CA ASP A 73 -2.03 1.74 -12.26
C ASP A 73 -2.72 2.21 -10.98
N ILE A 74 -3.33 1.26 -10.28
CA ILE A 74 -4.05 1.58 -9.04
C ILE A 74 -3.08 1.97 -7.94
N ALA A 75 -1.96 1.26 -7.83
CA ALA A 75 -0.93 1.59 -6.85
C ALA A 75 -0.43 3.03 -7.04
N GLN A 76 -0.12 3.40 -8.28
CA GLN A 76 0.36 4.75 -8.59
C GLN A 76 -0.71 5.81 -8.32
N SER A 77 -1.96 5.52 -8.65
CA SER A 77 -3.06 6.44 -8.41
C SER A 77 -3.26 6.70 -6.92
N LYS A 78 -3.23 5.64 -6.11
CA LYS A 78 -3.37 5.78 -4.66
C LYS A 78 -2.18 6.49 -4.04
N GLN A 79 -0.97 6.17 -4.50
CA GLN A 79 0.24 6.86 -4.07
C GLN A 79 0.11 8.36 -4.30
N GLN A 80 -0.30 8.75 -5.51
CA GLN A 80 -0.41 10.16 -5.86
C GLN A 80 -1.47 10.87 -5.02
N LYS A 81 -2.62 10.23 -4.81
CA LYS A 81 -3.67 10.81 -3.97
C LYS A 81 -3.18 11.04 -2.54
N ALA A 82 -2.48 10.06 -1.99
CA ALA A 82 -1.96 10.16 -0.63
C ALA A 82 -0.91 11.27 -0.51
N ILE A 83 -0.02 11.36 -1.50
CA ILE A 83 0.99 12.40 -1.54
C ILE A 83 0.34 13.78 -1.65
N ASP A 84 -0.67 13.93 -2.51
CA ASP A 84 -1.36 15.21 -2.68
C ASP A 84 -2.05 15.63 -1.38
N MET A 85 -2.71 14.70 -0.68
CA MET A 85 -3.29 14.99 0.62
C MET A 85 -2.24 15.47 1.61
N ALA A 86 -1.10 14.77 1.64
CA ALA A 86 -0.02 15.11 2.57
C ALA A 86 0.53 16.51 2.29
N ARG A 87 0.75 16.83 1.01
CA ARG A 87 1.28 18.13 0.62
C ARG A 87 0.35 19.25 1.01
N LYS A 88 -0.96 19.06 0.82
CA LYS A 88 -1.96 20.06 1.22
C LYS A 88 -1.97 20.26 2.72
N ALA A 89 -1.68 19.26 3.49
CA ALA A 89 -1.64 19.33 4.95
C ALA A 89 -0.28 19.79 5.48
N GLY A 90 0.71 19.97 4.61
CA GLY A 90 2.03 20.42 5.01
C GLY A 90 2.98 19.29 5.42
N TYR A 91 2.68 18.06 5.04
CA TYR A 91 3.54 16.91 5.37
C TYR A 91 4.30 16.40 4.16
N LEU A 92 5.43 15.73 4.43
CA LEU A 92 6.27 15.10 3.40
C LEU A 92 6.20 13.58 3.51
N LEU A 93 5.00 13.05 3.60
CA LEU A 93 4.79 11.60 3.65
C LEU A 93 5.47 10.93 2.47
N ARG A 94 6.25 9.88 2.77
CA ARG A 94 6.99 9.15 1.74
C ARG A 94 6.33 7.79 1.51
N ILE A 95 6.09 7.49 0.24
CA ILE A 95 5.40 6.27 -0.18
C ILE A 95 6.16 5.72 -1.37
N LYS A 96 6.49 4.43 -1.32
CA LYS A 96 7.11 3.79 -2.47
C LYS A 96 6.27 2.62 -2.96
N ILE A 97 6.50 2.24 -4.19
CA ILE A 97 5.83 1.09 -4.83
C ILE A 97 6.91 0.08 -5.17
N GLN A 98 6.64 -1.17 -4.86
CA GLN A 98 7.66 -2.20 -5.03
C GLN A 98 7.04 -3.53 -5.48
#